data_1fcd7a49a496728ba43bfa5143f1970d
#
_entry.id   1fcd7a49a496728ba43bfa5143f1970d
#
_cell.length_a   1.000
_cell.length_b   1.000
_cell.length_c   1.000
_cell.angle_alpha   90.00
_cell.angle_beta   90.00
_cell.angle_gamma   90.00
#
_symmetry.space_group_name_H-M   'P 1'
#
loop_
_entity.id
_entity.type
_entity.pdbx_description
1 polymer ?
#
loop_
_entity_poly.entity_id
_entity_poly.type
_entity_poly.pdbx_seq_one_letter_code
_entity_poly.pdbx_strand_id
1 'polypeptide(L)'
;VTTLKTRPRGTVLLNNTELPQLGNQIIHPYSDYLLHDMGVELGDDYPSGIANGNEWRTTPLWGLGLQEVVNGHSYFLHDGRARNLTEAIMWHDGEGAASRSIFSRMSKEDRAALLTFLNSL
;
A
#
# COMPACT_ATOMS: atom_id res chain seq x y z
N VAL A 1 -8.43 -8.58 3.41
CA VAL A 1 -7.33 -8.91 2.46
C VAL A 1 -7.92 -9.19 1.10
N THR A 2 -7.51 -8.43 0.09
CA THR A 2 -7.97 -8.61 -1.28
C THR A 2 -7.17 -9.73 -1.94
N THR A 3 -7.87 -10.75 -2.43
CA THR A 3 -7.27 -11.85 -3.19
C THR A 3 -7.63 -11.68 -4.66
N LEU A 4 -6.62 -11.60 -5.50
CA LEU A 4 -6.78 -11.51 -6.94
C LEU A 4 -6.28 -12.81 -7.60
N LYS A 5 -7.04 -13.29 -8.57
CA LYS A 5 -6.57 -14.37 -9.44
C LYS A 5 -6.00 -13.77 -10.69
N THR A 6 -4.80 -14.15 -11.06
CA THR A 6 -4.27 -13.84 -12.37
C THR A 6 -5.08 -14.59 -13.43
N ARG A 7 -5.07 -14.07 -14.65
CA ARG A 7 -5.78 -14.70 -15.75
C ARG A 7 -5.21 -16.09 -16.05
N PRO A 8 -6.01 -17.01 -16.60
CA PRO A 8 -5.52 -18.31 -17.00
C PRO A 8 -4.32 -18.23 -17.95
N ARG A 9 -3.52 -19.29 -17.96
CA ARG A 9 -2.39 -19.42 -18.89
C ARG A 9 -2.84 -19.16 -20.33
N GLY A 10 -2.06 -18.43 -21.10
CA GLY A 10 -2.38 -18.05 -22.47
C GLY A 10 -3.23 -16.79 -22.62
N THR A 11 -3.60 -16.15 -21.51
CA THR A 11 -4.29 -14.87 -21.58
C THR A 11 -3.30 -13.75 -21.85
N VAL A 12 -3.62 -12.89 -22.82
CA VAL A 12 -2.82 -11.72 -23.14
C VAL A 12 -2.86 -10.74 -21.98
N LEU A 13 -1.69 -10.39 -21.47
CA LEU A 13 -1.47 -9.35 -20.51
C LEU A 13 -0.85 -8.14 -21.22
N LEU A 14 -0.77 -7.01 -20.57
CA LEU A 14 -0.21 -5.76 -21.07
C LEU A 14 0.52 -5.83 -22.42
N ASN A 15 0.18 -4.99 -23.36
CA ASN A 15 0.79 -4.93 -24.70
C ASN A 15 0.69 -6.22 -25.53
N ASN A 16 -0.35 -7.01 -25.34
CA ASN A 16 -0.54 -8.31 -26.01
C ASN A 16 0.56 -9.35 -25.71
N THR A 17 1.27 -9.19 -24.58
CA THR A 17 2.28 -10.16 -24.16
C THR A 17 1.63 -11.25 -23.34
N GLU A 18 1.81 -12.49 -23.74
CA GLU A 18 1.46 -13.66 -22.95
C GLU A 18 2.59 -13.95 -21.96
N LEU A 19 2.27 -13.96 -20.67
CA LEU A 19 3.20 -14.30 -19.61
C LEU A 19 2.70 -15.54 -18.85
N PRO A 20 2.98 -16.75 -19.35
CA PRO A 20 2.44 -18.00 -18.80
C PRO A 20 2.78 -18.20 -17.33
N GLN A 21 3.94 -17.68 -16.88
CA GLN A 21 4.39 -17.76 -15.48
C GLN A 21 3.51 -16.94 -14.53
N LEU A 22 2.80 -15.92 -15.02
CA LEU A 22 1.87 -15.11 -14.24
C LEU A 22 0.43 -15.60 -14.30
N GLY A 23 0.15 -16.55 -15.20
CA GLY A 23 -1.19 -17.10 -15.39
C GLY A 23 -1.58 -18.05 -14.26
N ASN A 24 -2.89 -18.06 -13.95
CA ASN A 24 -3.51 -19.02 -13.04
C ASN A 24 -2.92 -19.02 -11.61
N GLN A 25 -2.47 -17.87 -11.14
CA GLN A 25 -1.96 -17.70 -9.77
C GLN A 25 -2.98 -16.95 -8.91
N ILE A 26 -2.97 -17.25 -7.61
CA ILE A 26 -3.66 -16.46 -6.59
C ILE A 26 -2.60 -15.58 -5.94
N ILE A 27 -2.84 -14.28 -5.93
CA ILE A 27 -1.93 -13.30 -5.33
C ILE A 27 -2.64 -12.53 -4.23
N HIS A 28 -1.86 -12.04 -3.27
CA HIS A 28 -2.35 -11.26 -2.13
C HIS A 28 -1.61 -9.91 -2.09
N PRO A 29 -2.10 -8.91 -2.83
CA PRO A 29 -1.42 -7.60 -2.90
C PRO A 29 -1.62 -6.75 -1.64
N TYR A 30 -2.55 -7.13 -0.75
CA TYR A 30 -2.93 -6.33 0.43
C TYR A 30 -3.32 -4.90 0.05
N SER A 31 -4.09 -4.76 -1.03
CA SER A 31 -4.56 -3.50 -1.59
C SER A 31 -5.92 -3.70 -2.25
N ASP A 32 -6.75 -2.68 -2.26
CA ASP A 32 -7.98 -2.63 -3.07
C ASP A 32 -7.77 -1.90 -4.40
N TYR A 33 -6.61 -1.26 -4.59
CA TYR A 33 -6.26 -0.45 -5.76
C TYR A 33 -7.17 0.76 -6.00
N LEU A 34 -8.01 1.13 -5.03
CA LEU A 34 -8.91 2.26 -5.14
C LEU A 34 -8.22 3.56 -4.75
N LEU A 35 -8.83 4.68 -5.16
CA LEU A 35 -8.51 6.01 -4.66
C LEU A 35 -9.25 6.20 -3.33
N HIS A 36 -8.54 6.77 -2.37
CA HIS A 36 -9.07 7.15 -1.07
C HIS A 36 -8.63 8.57 -0.73
N ASP A 37 -9.54 9.37 -0.22
CA ASP A 37 -9.22 10.67 0.34
C ASP A 37 -8.48 10.47 1.67
N MET A 38 -7.20 10.82 1.68
CA MET A 38 -6.31 10.63 2.82
C MET A 38 -6.16 11.87 3.68
N GLY A 39 -7.01 12.88 3.44
CA GLY A 39 -7.01 14.13 4.19
C GLY A 39 -5.94 15.13 3.73
N VAL A 40 -6.12 16.37 4.15
CA VAL A 40 -5.28 17.50 3.71
C VAL A 40 -3.81 17.39 4.13
N GLU A 41 -3.54 16.68 5.23
CA GLU A 41 -2.16 16.52 5.74
C GLU A 41 -1.30 15.63 4.83
N LEU A 42 -1.91 14.71 4.08
CA LEU A 42 -1.26 13.89 3.06
C LEU A 42 -1.47 14.45 1.65
N GLY A 43 -2.30 15.46 1.50
CA GLY A 43 -2.55 16.10 0.23
C GLY A 43 -1.33 16.77 -0.35
N ASP A 44 -1.34 16.90 -1.67
CA ASP A 44 -0.52 17.82 -2.43
C ASP A 44 -1.41 18.68 -3.33
N ASP A 45 -0.84 19.68 -3.98
CA ASP A 45 -1.60 20.56 -4.88
C ASP A 45 -1.62 20.04 -6.34
N TYR A 46 -1.33 18.74 -6.53
CA TYR A 46 -1.17 18.16 -7.87
C TYR A 46 -2.32 17.18 -8.22
N PRO A 47 -3.40 17.65 -8.85
CA PRO A 47 -4.49 16.77 -9.27
C PRO A 47 -4.03 15.87 -10.43
N SER A 48 -4.54 14.62 -10.44
CA SER A 48 -4.28 13.65 -11.49
C SER A 48 -5.58 13.14 -12.10
N GLY A 49 -5.88 13.55 -13.32
CA GLY A 49 -7.14 13.23 -13.98
C GLY A 49 -8.34 13.84 -13.24
N ILE A 50 -9.20 12.99 -12.71
CA ILE A 50 -10.35 13.43 -11.89
C ILE A 50 -10.05 13.38 -10.38
N ALA A 51 -8.91 12.82 -9.98
CA ALA A 51 -8.50 12.78 -8.59
C ALA A 51 -7.97 14.15 -8.15
N ASN A 52 -8.42 14.60 -6.98
CA ASN A 52 -7.86 15.81 -6.36
C ASN A 52 -6.57 15.49 -5.60
N GLY A 53 -5.89 16.51 -5.08
CA GLY A 53 -4.60 16.34 -4.40
C GLY A 53 -4.65 15.55 -3.09
N ASN A 54 -5.82 15.26 -2.52
CA ASN A 54 -5.97 14.46 -1.30
C ASN A 54 -6.24 12.98 -1.59
N GLU A 55 -6.55 12.64 -2.85
CA GLU A 55 -6.95 11.31 -3.25
C GLU A 55 -5.75 10.50 -3.75
N TRP A 56 -5.42 9.46 -3.00
CA TRP A 56 -4.28 8.59 -3.27
C TRP A 56 -4.72 7.16 -3.55
N ARG A 57 -4.13 6.56 -4.57
CA ARG A 57 -4.37 5.15 -4.89
C ARG A 57 -3.67 4.26 -3.87
N THR A 58 -4.41 3.31 -3.30
CA THR A 58 -3.82 2.27 -2.46
C THR A 58 -2.86 1.42 -3.29
N THR A 59 -1.59 1.47 -2.95
CA THR A 59 -0.55 0.65 -3.59
C THR A 59 -0.48 -0.73 -2.97
N PRO A 60 0.00 -1.77 -3.71
CA PRO A 60 0.32 -3.05 -3.11
C PRO A 60 1.36 -2.90 -2.00
N LEU A 61 1.21 -3.68 -0.94
CA LEU A 61 2.17 -3.66 0.18
C LEU A 61 3.36 -4.60 -0.03
N TRP A 62 3.52 -5.18 -1.22
CA TRP A 62 4.64 -6.05 -1.54
C TRP A 62 5.97 -5.32 -1.46
N GLY A 63 6.96 -5.94 -0.83
CA GLY A 63 8.31 -5.43 -0.74
C GLY A 63 8.53 -4.38 0.34
N LEU A 64 7.56 -4.13 1.23
CA LEU A 64 7.75 -3.20 2.34
C LEU A 64 8.96 -3.56 3.19
N GLY A 65 9.11 -4.84 3.53
CA GLY A 65 10.25 -5.31 4.33
C GLY A 65 11.60 -5.25 3.61
N LEU A 66 11.60 -5.10 2.29
CA LEU A 66 12.82 -4.99 1.48
C LEU A 66 13.22 -3.54 1.19
N GLN A 67 12.41 -2.57 1.59
CA GLN A 67 12.59 -1.17 1.23
C GLN A 67 14.00 -0.64 1.57
N GLU A 68 14.45 -0.89 2.79
CA GLU A 68 15.77 -0.43 3.24
C GLU A 68 16.91 -1.12 2.49
N VAL A 69 16.78 -2.42 2.23
CA VAL A 69 17.80 -3.19 1.50
C VAL A 69 17.91 -2.75 0.04
N VAL A 70 16.76 -2.45 -0.59
CA VAL A 70 16.74 -2.10 -2.03
C VAL A 70 17.05 -0.62 -2.24
N ASN A 71 16.50 0.27 -1.42
CA ASN A 71 16.58 1.72 -1.63
C ASN A 71 17.65 2.41 -0.76
N GLY A 72 18.22 1.72 0.22
CA GLY A 72 19.17 2.30 1.18
C GLY A 72 18.52 3.21 2.23
N HIS A 73 17.20 3.24 2.29
CA HIS A 73 16.42 4.00 3.28
C HIS A 73 15.04 3.39 3.50
N SER A 74 14.39 3.76 4.60
CA SER A 74 13.04 3.33 4.98
C SER A 74 12.06 4.50 5.04
N TYR A 75 12.11 5.40 4.06
CA TYR A 75 11.16 6.49 3.95
C TYR A 75 9.90 6.02 3.20
N PHE A 76 8.74 6.30 3.78
CA PHE A 76 7.44 5.86 3.29
C PHE A 76 6.56 7.05 2.92
N LEU A 77 5.41 6.75 2.32
CA LEU A 77 4.47 7.66 1.69
C LEU A 77 5.01 8.22 0.37
N HIS A 78 4.15 8.92 -0.38
CA HIS A 78 4.47 9.40 -1.73
C HIS A 78 5.66 10.37 -1.78
N ASP A 79 5.90 11.09 -0.69
CA ASP A 79 6.95 12.11 -0.57
C ASP A 79 8.07 11.73 0.42
N GLY A 80 8.01 10.54 1.00
CA GLY A 80 9.04 10.06 1.91
C GLY A 80 9.03 10.68 3.31
N ARG A 81 7.95 11.39 3.69
CA ARG A 81 7.88 12.08 4.99
C ARG A 81 7.87 11.16 6.20
N ALA A 82 7.39 9.94 6.06
CA ALA A 82 7.37 8.97 7.14
C ALA A 82 8.68 8.18 7.19
N ARG A 83 9.36 8.22 8.32
CA ARG A 83 10.69 7.59 8.53
C ARG A 83 10.61 6.10 8.84
N ASN A 84 9.43 5.59 9.15
CA ASN A 84 9.17 4.20 9.49
C ASN A 84 7.70 3.86 9.29
N LEU A 85 7.35 2.57 9.37
CA LEU A 85 5.98 2.09 9.18
C LEU A 85 4.99 2.66 10.21
N THR A 86 5.42 2.87 11.45
CA THR A 86 4.56 3.47 12.49
C THR A 86 4.17 4.89 12.09
N GLU A 87 5.12 5.70 11.67
CA GLU A 87 4.84 7.05 11.19
C GLU A 87 3.96 7.03 9.94
N ALA A 88 4.23 6.13 9.01
CA ALA A 88 3.40 5.98 7.82
C ALA A 88 1.94 5.70 8.19
N ILE A 89 1.68 4.77 9.11
CA ILE A 89 0.33 4.47 9.59
C ILE A 89 -0.31 5.70 10.26
N MET A 90 0.46 6.42 11.06
CA MET A 90 -0.05 7.58 11.81
C MET A 90 -0.31 8.81 10.93
N TRP A 91 0.27 8.88 9.74
CA TRP A 91 -0.04 9.92 8.76
C TRP A 91 -1.37 9.70 8.02
N HIS A 92 -1.89 8.47 7.99
CA HIS A 92 -3.15 8.17 7.32
C HIS A 92 -4.31 8.93 7.99
N ASP A 93 -5.03 9.72 7.22
CA ASP A 93 -6.19 10.49 7.69
C ASP A 93 -7.36 10.34 6.71
N GLY A 94 -8.32 11.24 6.72
CA GLY A 94 -9.48 11.13 5.87
C GLY A 94 -10.17 9.77 6.02
N GLU A 95 -10.30 9.02 4.94
CA GLU A 95 -10.88 7.67 4.95
C GLU A 95 -10.04 6.68 5.77
N GLY A 96 -8.73 6.90 5.91
CA GLY A 96 -7.83 6.09 6.75
C GLY A 96 -7.89 6.38 8.25
N ALA A 97 -8.56 7.46 8.68
CA ALA A 97 -8.55 7.93 10.07
C ALA A 97 -9.08 6.89 11.08
N ALA A 98 -10.09 6.11 10.70
CA ALA A 98 -10.64 5.05 11.55
C ALA A 98 -9.60 3.95 11.83
N SER A 99 -8.89 3.50 10.80
CA SER A 99 -7.83 2.48 10.89
C SER A 99 -6.64 2.98 11.70
N ARG A 100 -6.21 4.23 11.47
CA ARG A 100 -5.19 4.91 12.30
C ARG A 100 -5.59 4.93 13.78
N SER A 101 -6.84 5.29 14.06
CA SER A 101 -7.35 5.34 15.44
C SER A 101 -7.37 3.96 16.11
N ILE A 102 -7.69 2.90 15.36
CA ILE A 102 -7.60 1.52 15.86
C ILE A 102 -6.15 1.19 16.20
N PHE A 103 -5.22 1.43 15.27
CA PHE A 103 -3.79 1.18 15.48
C PHE A 103 -3.24 1.91 16.72
N SER A 104 -3.59 3.18 16.91
CA SER A 104 -3.12 3.98 18.04
C SER A 104 -3.56 3.43 19.40
N ARG A 105 -4.70 2.71 19.44
CA ARG A 105 -5.27 2.10 20.66
C ARG A 105 -4.90 0.63 20.86
N MET A 106 -4.24 0.00 19.88
CA MET A 106 -3.75 -1.37 20.04
C MET A 106 -2.80 -1.51 21.22
N SER A 107 -2.72 -2.71 21.81
CA SER A 107 -1.67 -3.06 22.75
C SER A 107 -0.27 -2.90 22.12
N LYS A 108 0.76 -2.82 22.92
CA LYS A 108 2.13 -2.79 22.41
C LYS A 108 2.45 -4.06 21.60
N GLU A 109 1.96 -5.18 22.09
CA GLU A 109 2.14 -6.51 21.50
C GLU A 109 1.47 -6.59 20.14
N ASP A 110 0.23 -6.14 20.02
CA ASP A 110 -0.52 -6.17 18.75
C ASP A 110 0.11 -5.23 17.71
N ARG A 111 0.55 -4.03 18.13
CA ARG A 111 1.28 -3.13 17.22
C ARG A 111 2.57 -3.78 16.71
N ALA A 112 3.34 -4.43 17.61
CA ALA A 112 4.55 -5.12 17.22
C ALA A 112 4.27 -6.27 16.24
N ALA A 113 3.22 -7.05 16.48
CA ALA A 113 2.80 -8.13 15.57
C ALA A 113 2.41 -7.59 14.19
N LEU A 114 1.64 -6.51 14.12
CA LEU A 114 1.30 -5.86 12.85
C LEU A 114 2.54 -5.37 12.10
N LEU A 115 3.46 -4.69 12.79
CA LEU A 115 4.70 -4.21 12.17
C LEU A 115 5.59 -5.37 11.69
N THR A 116 5.65 -6.46 12.45
CA THR A 116 6.36 -7.68 12.03
C THR A 116 5.74 -8.27 10.77
N PHE A 117 4.41 -8.32 10.71
CA PHE A 117 3.69 -8.77 9.50
C PHE A 117 4.02 -7.88 8.31
N LEU A 118 3.92 -6.55 8.44
CA LEU A 118 4.22 -5.61 7.35
C LEU A 118 5.66 -5.73 6.86
N ASN A 119 6.61 -5.93 7.77
CA ASN A 119 8.02 -6.16 7.41
C ASN A 119 8.29 -7.55 6.79
N SER A 120 7.33 -8.45 6.82
CA SER A 120 7.45 -9.76 6.17
C SER A 120 6.93 -9.76 4.72
N LEU A 121 6.34 -8.65 4.28
CA LEU A 121 5.85 -8.46 2.92
C LEU A 121 6.95 -7.85 2.04
#